data_52e3a679037bc00e099fa30453027ae9
#
_entry.id   52e3a679037bc00e099fa30453027ae9
#
_cell.length_a   1.000
_cell.length_b   1.000
_cell.length_c   1.000
_cell.angle_alpha   90.00
_cell.angle_beta   90.00
_cell.angle_gamma   90.00
#
_symmetry.space_group_name_H-M   'P 1'
#
loop_
_entity.id
_entity.type
_entity.pdbx_description
1 polymer ?
#
loop_
_entity_poly.entity_id
_entity_poly.type
_entity_poly.pdbx_seq_one_letter_code
_entity_poly.pdbx_strand_id
1 'polypeptide(L)'
;MSDPARGLSSEELRLRPDVDGAVAVDPARAGWRYLSFRVAEIRAPLDVGGVGIETAVVVLGGGGARVGELELPGRRSVWEGLPSAAYLPPGLSATVAPLGQSVLVAVATAPASGRETVSGPVSIGPEQVSVETRGAGSATRQINHIITPEFGADRLEVVEVFTPAGNWSSWPPHKHDTDDMPNEAILEEIYHYRFRRPEAWGIQRLYRGDGSRDASWAVRDGEIVIVTDGYHPFAATPGDDGYYLNALAGDRRTMDCSYDPDLDWVRASWAQMEPDPRVPLVRR
;
A
#
# COMPACT_ATOMS: atom_id res chain seq x y z
N MET A 1 17.88 -21.34 -6.02
CA MET A 1 17.75 -20.37 -7.12
C MET A 1 17.82 -18.98 -6.50
N SER A 2 18.71 -18.11 -6.98
CA SER A 2 18.80 -16.72 -6.51
C SER A 2 17.48 -16.02 -6.83
N ASP A 3 16.87 -15.38 -5.81
CA ASP A 3 15.68 -14.56 -5.97
C ASP A 3 15.99 -13.39 -6.91
N PRO A 4 15.35 -13.29 -8.09
CA PRO A 4 15.63 -12.23 -9.05
C PRO A 4 15.32 -10.84 -8.48
N ALA A 5 14.39 -10.70 -7.53
CA ALA A 5 14.07 -9.45 -6.85
C ALA A 5 15.26 -8.90 -6.03
N ARG A 6 16.14 -9.76 -5.54
CA ARG A 6 17.34 -9.35 -4.79
C ARG A 6 18.40 -8.67 -5.66
N GLY A 7 18.28 -8.78 -7.00
CA GLY A 7 19.24 -8.23 -7.96
C GLY A 7 18.95 -6.82 -8.47
N LEU A 8 17.76 -6.24 -8.18
CA LEU A 8 17.44 -4.89 -8.62
C LEU A 8 18.33 -3.84 -7.96
N SER A 9 18.81 -2.90 -8.75
CA SER A 9 19.53 -1.72 -8.26
C SER A 9 18.58 -0.77 -7.51
N SER A 10 19.13 0.09 -6.67
CA SER A 10 18.34 1.07 -5.92
C SER A 10 17.50 1.99 -6.81
N GLU A 11 17.98 2.34 -8.00
CA GLU A 11 17.23 3.16 -8.96
C GLU A 11 16.04 2.39 -9.58
N GLU A 12 16.17 1.08 -9.77
CA GLU A 12 15.10 0.25 -10.32
C GLU A 12 13.97 0.00 -9.34
N LEU A 13 14.22 0.15 -8.03
CA LEU A 13 13.22 0.00 -6.98
C LEU A 13 12.29 1.21 -6.84
N ARG A 14 12.66 2.36 -7.40
CA ARG A 14 11.84 3.58 -7.37
C ARG A 14 11.29 3.87 -8.75
N LEU A 15 9.97 3.92 -8.88
CA LEU A 15 9.26 4.22 -10.12
C LEU A 15 8.63 5.61 -10.05
N ARG A 16 8.76 6.35 -11.14
CA ARG A 16 8.13 7.67 -11.30
C ARG A 16 6.90 7.53 -12.19
N PRO A 17 5.85 8.32 -11.93
CA PRO A 17 4.73 8.40 -12.84
C PRO A 17 5.18 8.94 -14.21
N ASP A 18 4.46 8.54 -15.24
CA ASP A 18 4.60 9.10 -16.58
C ASP A 18 3.99 10.51 -16.69
N VAL A 19 3.96 11.05 -17.90
CA VAL A 19 3.43 12.40 -18.17
C VAL A 19 1.94 12.54 -17.89
N ASP A 20 1.20 11.44 -17.89
CA ASP A 20 -0.22 11.38 -17.58
C ASP A 20 -0.49 11.04 -16.10
N GLY A 21 0.56 10.93 -15.30
CA GLY A 21 0.50 10.60 -13.87
C GLY A 21 0.28 9.12 -13.59
N ALA A 22 0.34 8.25 -14.60
CA ALA A 22 0.21 6.82 -14.42
C ALA A 22 1.54 6.19 -14.00
N VAL A 23 1.46 5.19 -13.14
CA VAL A 23 2.61 4.38 -12.71
C VAL A 23 2.18 2.93 -12.55
N ALA A 24 3.03 1.99 -12.97
CA ALA A 24 2.73 0.56 -12.87
C ALA A 24 3.97 -0.27 -12.59
N VAL A 25 3.76 -1.38 -11.91
CA VAL A 25 4.72 -2.45 -11.68
C VAL A 25 4.04 -3.79 -11.83
N ASP A 26 4.74 -4.73 -12.40
CA ASP A 26 4.32 -6.13 -12.52
C ASP A 26 5.38 -7.07 -11.91
N PRO A 27 5.05 -8.35 -11.70
CA PRO A 27 5.97 -9.31 -11.11
C PRO A 27 7.29 -9.45 -11.90
N ALA A 28 7.24 -9.40 -13.25
CA ALA A 28 8.44 -9.56 -14.07
C ALA A 28 9.44 -8.43 -13.85
N ARG A 29 8.93 -7.17 -13.76
CA ARG A 29 9.77 -6.00 -13.47
C ARG A 29 10.34 -6.03 -12.05
N ALA A 30 9.52 -6.40 -11.07
CA ALA A 30 9.91 -6.39 -9.65
C ALA A 30 10.72 -7.64 -9.24
N GLY A 31 10.77 -8.66 -10.08
CA GLY A 31 11.30 -9.97 -9.72
C GLY A 31 10.42 -10.74 -8.73
N TRP A 32 9.14 -10.43 -8.68
CA TRP A 32 8.12 -11.00 -7.81
C TRP A 32 7.41 -12.19 -8.46
N ARG A 33 6.51 -12.81 -7.68
CA ARG A 33 5.66 -13.92 -8.13
C ARG A 33 4.21 -13.51 -8.32
N TYR A 34 3.73 -12.54 -7.52
CA TYR A 34 2.31 -12.34 -7.30
C TYR A 34 1.85 -10.94 -7.64
N LEU A 35 2.42 -9.92 -7.00
CA LEU A 35 1.84 -8.59 -6.97
C LEU A 35 2.07 -7.82 -8.27
N SER A 36 0.95 -7.44 -8.92
CA SER A 36 0.95 -6.35 -9.90
C SER A 36 0.21 -5.16 -9.30
N PHE A 37 0.67 -3.97 -9.63
CA PHE A 37 0.07 -2.74 -9.14
C PHE A 37 0.13 -1.64 -10.20
N ARG A 38 -0.94 -0.85 -10.30
CA ARG A 38 -0.96 0.35 -11.15
C ARG A 38 -1.82 1.44 -10.53
N VAL A 39 -1.45 2.69 -10.80
CA VAL A 39 -2.29 3.87 -10.55
C VAL A 39 -2.53 4.57 -11.88
N ALA A 40 -3.77 4.94 -12.14
CA ALA A 40 -4.13 5.68 -13.35
C ALA A 40 -5.37 6.54 -13.12
N GLU A 41 -5.43 7.68 -13.81
CA GLU A 41 -6.65 8.44 -13.94
C GLU A 41 -7.53 7.83 -15.03
N ILE A 42 -8.69 7.32 -14.65
CA ILE A 42 -9.64 6.67 -15.54
C ILE A 42 -10.61 7.72 -16.08
N ARG A 43 -10.60 7.90 -17.39
CA ARG A 43 -11.51 8.80 -18.14
C ARG A 43 -12.40 8.05 -19.11
N ALA A 44 -12.06 6.81 -19.41
CA ALA A 44 -12.80 5.85 -20.22
C ALA A 44 -12.83 4.48 -19.54
N PRO A 45 -13.78 3.62 -19.85
CA PRO A 45 -13.87 2.30 -19.24
C PRO A 45 -12.56 1.51 -19.37
N LEU A 46 -12.17 0.84 -18.26
CA LEU A 46 -10.96 0.04 -18.13
C LEU A 46 -11.30 -1.34 -17.59
N ASP A 47 -10.98 -2.39 -18.33
CA ASP A 47 -11.21 -3.76 -17.87
C ASP A 47 -10.16 -4.18 -16.85
N VAL A 48 -10.62 -4.87 -15.80
CA VAL A 48 -9.82 -5.39 -14.69
C VAL A 48 -10.25 -6.80 -14.31
N GLY A 49 -9.36 -7.54 -13.66
CA GLY A 49 -9.62 -8.93 -13.24
C GLY A 49 -9.43 -9.92 -14.35
N GLY A 50 -9.91 -11.13 -14.16
CA GLY A 50 -9.82 -12.21 -15.14
C GLY A 50 -9.66 -13.60 -14.53
N VAL A 51 -9.53 -14.59 -15.40
CA VAL A 51 -9.37 -15.98 -14.98
C VAL A 51 -8.10 -16.15 -14.14
N GLY A 52 -8.26 -16.70 -12.93
CA GLY A 52 -7.15 -16.99 -12.03
C GLY A 52 -6.47 -15.76 -11.42
N ILE A 53 -7.11 -14.59 -11.45
CA ILE A 53 -6.56 -13.34 -10.90
C ILE A 53 -7.57 -12.72 -9.95
N GLU A 54 -7.18 -12.45 -8.72
CA GLU A 54 -7.90 -11.56 -7.81
C GLU A 54 -7.53 -10.11 -8.06
N THR A 55 -8.43 -9.18 -7.77
CA THR A 55 -8.22 -7.76 -8.05
C THR A 55 -8.81 -6.90 -6.95
N ALA A 56 -8.04 -5.92 -6.50
CA ALA A 56 -8.50 -4.81 -5.66
C ALA A 56 -8.46 -3.51 -6.46
N VAL A 57 -9.55 -2.73 -6.42
CA VAL A 57 -9.64 -1.39 -7.00
C VAL A 57 -9.89 -0.40 -5.87
N VAL A 58 -9.01 0.56 -5.66
CA VAL A 58 -9.12 1.58 -4.60
C VAL A 58 -9.28 2.95 -5.22
N VAL A 59 -10.31 3.70 -4.80
CA VAL A 59 -10.50 5.10 -5.22
C VAL A 59 -9.53 6.00 -4.45
N LEU A 60 -8.64 6.66 -5.18
CA LEU A 60 -7.67 7.62 -4.63
C LEU A 60 -8.16 9.07 -4.73
N GLY A 61 -8.99 9.37 -5.74
CA GLY A 61 -9.52 10.72 -5.93
C GLY A 61 -10.53 10.81 -7.06
N GLY A 62 -11.35 11.83 -7.06
CA GLY A 62 -12.34 12.09 -8.12
C GLY A 62 -13.78 11.75 -7.75
N GLY A 63 -14.64 11.65 -8.76
CA GLY A 63 -16.10 11.55 -8.60
C GLY A 63 -16.62 10.16 -8.18
N GLY A 64 -15.73 9.19 -7.97
CA GLY A 64 -16.09 7.79 -7.70
C GLY A 64 -15.99 6.91 -8.94
N ALA A 65 -16.17 5.61 -8.75
CA ALA A 65 -16.04 4.60 -9.78
C ALA A 65 -17.22 3.61 -9.78
N ARG A 66 -17.59 3.14 -10.96
CA ARG A 66 -18.37 1.92 -11.09
C ARG A 66 -17.42 0.78 -11.45
N VAL A 67 -17.51 -0.32 -10.71
CA VAL A 67 -16.72 -1.54 -10.94
C VAL A 67 -17.71 -2.68 -11.17
N GLY A 68 -17.97 -3.00 -12.44
CA GLY A 68 -19.11 -3.86 -12.80
C GLY A 68 -20.43 -3.25 -12.30
N GLU A 69 -21.13 -3.96 -11.41
CA GLU A 69 -22.38 -3.49 -10.79
C GLU A 69 -22.15 -2.72 -9.48
N LEU A 70 -20.91 -2.66 -8.96
CA LEU A 70 -20.60 -1.96 -7.73
C LEU A 70 -20.38 -0.47 -7.98
N GLU A 71 -20.99 0.39 -7.15
CA GLU A 71 -20.70 1.82 -7.13
C GLU A 71 -19.84 2.16 -5.92
N LEU A 72 -18.68 2.75 -6.18
CA LEU A 72 -17.72 3.21 -5.20
C LEU A 72 -17.83 4.72 -5.05
N PRO A 73 -18.17 5.25 -3.87
CA PRO A 73 -18.20 6.69 -3.66
C PRO A 73 -16.83 7.33 -3.92
N GLY A 74 -16.84 8.54 -4.45
CA GLY A 74 -15.63 9.32 -4.67
C GLY A 74 -15.14 10.02 -3.41
N ARG A 75 -13.88 10.46 -3.45
CA ARG A 75 -13.27 11.46 -2.56
C ARG A 75 -12.44 12.40 -3.42
N ARG A 76 -12.41 13.68 -3.09
CA ARG A 76 -11.66 14.66 -3.92
C ARG A 76 -10.17 14.30 -4.02
N SER A 77 -9.61 13.81 -2.92
CA SER A 77 -8.24 13.33 -2.80
C SER A 77 -8.13 12.34 -1.65
N VAL A 78 -6.98 11.68 -1.52
CA VAL A 78 -6.68 10.81 -0.36
C VAL A 78 -6.78 11.56 0.98
N TRP A 79 -6.66 12.89 0.96
CA TRP A 79 -6.72 13.76 2.14
C TRP A 79 -8.13 14.11 2.60
N GLU A 80 -9.15 13.71 1.84
CA GLU A 80 -10.53 14.09 2.07
C GLU A 80 -11.46 12.88 2.13
N GLY A 81 -11.56 12.30 3.34
CA GLY A 81 -12.38 11.14 3.62
C GLY A 81 -11.65 9.80 3.50
N LEU A 82 -12.26 8.78 4.07
CA LEU A 82 -11.76 7.40 3.99
C LEU A 82 -11.97 6.83 2.58
N PRO A 83 -11.19 5.80 2.19
CA PRO A 83 -11.28 5.22 0.86
C PRO A 83 -12.56 4.43 0.65
N SER A 84 -12.93 4.29 -0.62
CA SER A 84 -13.80 3.22 -1.10
C SER A 84 -13.00 2.28 -1.99
N ALA A 85 -13.34 1.01 -1.97
CA ALA A 85 -12.66 0.00 -2.77
C ALA A 85 -13.63 -1.08 -3.27
N ALA A 86 -13.23 -1.80 -4.30
CA ALA A 86 -13.86 -3.05 -4.73
C ALA A 86 -12.85 -4.17 -4.69
N TYR A 87 -13.28 -5.35 -4.27
CA TYR A 87 -12.55 -6.60 -4.39
C TYR A 87 -13.28 -7.54 -5.34
N LEU A 88 -12.55 -8.08 -6.31
CA LEU A 88 -13.02 -9.10 -7.25
C LEU A 88 -12.24 -10.39 -6.95
N PRO A 89 -12.90 -11.47 -6.51
CA PRO A 89 -12.24 -12.75 -6.32
C PRO A 89 -11.73 -13.34 -7.65
N PRO A 90 -10.80 -14.31 -7.58
CA PRO A 90 -10.24 -14.94 -8.77
C PRO A 90 -11.32 -15.50 -9.70
N GLY A 91 -11.15 -15.26 -11.01
CA GLY A 91 -12.08 -15.73 -12.04
C GLY A 91 -13.15 -14.70 -12.43
N LEU A 92 -13.25 -13.60 -11.71
CA LEU A 92 -14.16 -12.51 -12.08
C LEU A 92 -13.40 -11.38 -12.79
N SER A 93 -14.07 -10.79 -13.77
CA SER A 93 -13.64 -9.58 -14.45
C SER A 93 -14.73 -8.53 -14.37
N ALA A 94 -14.33 -7.27 -14.36
CA ALA A 94 -15.24 -6.15 -14.38
C ALA A 94 -14.63 -4.98 -15.15
N THR A 95 -15.49 -4.07 -15.58
CA THR A 95 -15.08 -2.79 -16.15
C THR A 95 -15.12 -1.72 -15.07
N VAL A 96 -14.02 -0.99 -14.88
CA VAL A 96 -13.96 0.21 -14.07
C VAL A 96 -14.31 1.41 -14.93
N ALA A 97 -15.33 2.16 -14.54
CA ALA A 97 -15.76 3.39 -15.23
C ALA A 97 -15.90 4.54 -14.23
N PRO A 98 -15.54 5.78 -14.58
CA PRO A 98 -15.75 6.92 -13.69
C PRO A 98 -17.23 7.24 -13.54
N LEU A 99 -17.68 7.63 -12.34
CA LEU A 99 -19.03 8.16 -12.09
C LEU A 99 -19.13 9.67 -12.40
N GLY A 100 -18.02 10.32 -12.71
CA GLY A 100 -17.93 11.71 -13.13
C GLY A 100 -17.06 11.83 -14.38
N GLN A 101 -16.34 12.94 -14.53
CA GLN A 101 -15.44 13.15 -15.67
C GLN A 101 -14.21 12.21 -15.61
N SER A 102 -13.69 11.98 -14.42
CA SER A 102 -12.57 11.08 -14.20
C SER A 102 -12.55 10.58 -12.76
N VAL A 103 -11.79 9.51 -12.53
CA VAL A 103 -11.47 8.98 -11.23
C VAL A 103 -10.02 8.50 -11.21
N LEU A 104 -9.28 8.85 -10.18
CA LEU A 104 -7.95 8.30 -9.92
C LEU A 104 -8.12 7.02 -9.10
N VAL A 105 -7.63 5.90 -9.63
CA VAL A 105 -7.70 4.60 -8.94
C VAL A 105 -6.34 3.95 -8.85
N ALA A 106 -6.16 3.18 -7.77
CA ALA A 106 -5.14 2.15 -7.69
C ALA A 106 -5.77 0.78 -7.98
N VAL A 107 -5.09 -0.05 -8.74
CA VAL A 107 -5.49 -1.43 -9.03
C VAL A 107 -4.36 -2.34 -8.64
N ALA A 108 -4.60 -3.21 -7.65
CA ALA A 108 -3.69 -4.28 -7.25
C ALA A 108 -4.24 -5.62 -7.70
N THR A 109 -3.40 -6.49 -8.23
CA THR A 109 -3.79 -7.83 -8.65
C THR A 109 -2.79 -8.87 -8.21
N ALA A 110 -3.27 -10.11 -7.96
CA ALA A 110 -2.41 -11.26 -7.70
C ALA A 110 -3.02 -12.53 -8.33
N PRO A 111 -2.19 -13.52 -8.73
CA PRO A 111 -2.69 -14.79 -9.24
C PRO A 111 -3.32 -15.60 -8.11
N ALA A 112 -4.34 -16.37 -8.44
CA ALA A 112 -5.04 -17.26 -7.51
C ALA A 112 -4.09 -18.32 -6.92
N SER A 113 -4.24 -18.60 -5.62
CA SER A 113 -3.61 -19.75 -4.96
C SER A 113 -4.50 -20.98 -4.91
N GLY A 114 -5.79 -20.80 -5.16
CA GLY A 114 -6.82 -21.83 -4.97
C GLY A 114 -7.41 -21.84 -3.57
N ARG A 115 -7.12 -20.82 -2.74
CA ARG A 115 -7.74 -20.64 -1.42
C ARG A 115 -9.22 -20.26 -1.59
N GLU A 116 -10.03 -20.66 -0.62
CA GLU A 116 -11.41 -20.19 -0.54
C GLU A 116 -11.44 -18.67 -0.28
N THR A 117 -12.22 -17.97 -1.08
CA THR A 117 -12.41 -16.52 -1.03
C THR A 117 -13.90 -16.18 -0.92
N VAL A 118 -14.21 -14.88 -0.79
CA VAL A 118 -15.59 -14.41 -0.98
C VAL A 118 -16.13 -14.85 -2.34
N SER A 119 -17.40 -15.21 -2.42
CA SER A 119 -18.00 -15.84 -3.60
C SER A 119 -18.31 -14.89 -4.76
N GLY A 120 -18.21 -13.57 -4.54
CA GLY A 120 -18.57 -12.55 -5.53
C GLY A 120 -17.86 -11.22 -5.30
N PRO A 121 -18.10 -10.23 -6.17
CA PRO A 121 -17.55 -8.89 -6.00
C PRO A 121 -18.01 -8.25 -4.68
N VAL A 122 -17.10 -7.62 -3.98
CA VAL A 122 -17.39 -6.94 -2.71
C VAL A 122 -17.05 -5.45 -2.82
N SER A 123 -18.00 -4.58 -2.45
CA SER A 123 -17.75 -3.16 -2.22
C SER A 123 -17.31 -2.95 -0.77
N ILE A 124 -16.25 -2.17 -0.58
CA ILE A 124 -15.75 -1.74 0.72
C ILE A 124 -15.93 -0.23 0.78
N GLY A 125 -16.94 0.21 1.53
CA GLY A 125 -17.23 1.63 1.70
C GLY A 125 -16.43 2.24 2.86
N PRO A 126 -16.42 3.58 2.96
CA PRO A 126 -15.71 4.29 4.04
C PRO A 126 -16.11 3.84 5.46
N GLU A 127 -17.34 3.37 5.63
CA GLU A 127 -17.88 2.88 6.92
C GLU A 127 -17.30 1.51 7.33
N GLN A 128 -16.79 0.75 6.38
CA GLN A 128 -16.21 -0.59 6.60
C GLN A 128 -14.71 -0.53 6.83
N VAL A 129 -14.08 0.60 6.52
CA VAL A 129 -12.64 0.82 6.72
C VAL A 129 -12.39 1.06 8.21
N SER A 130 -11.56 0.23 8.82
CA SER A 130 -11.11 0.45 10.20
C SER A 130 -9.92 1.40 10.24
N VAL A 131 -9.96 2.35 11.18
CA VAL A 131 -8.93 3.37 11.37
C VAL A 131 -8.16 3.05 12.65
N GLU A 132 -6.86 2.85 12.50
CA GLU A 132 -5.93 2.59 13.61
C GLU A 132 -4.97 3.76 13.78
N THR A 133 -4.76 4.18 15.04
CA THR A 133 -3.61 5.02 15.41
C THR A 133 -2.51 4.13 15.95
N ARG A 134 -1.38 4.05 15.25
CA ARG A 134 -0.24 3.21 15.64
C ARG A 134 0.97 4.04 15.99
N GLY A 135 1.71 3.59 17.03
CA GLY A 135 2.92 4.26 17.52
C GLY A 135 2.61 5.40 18.49
N ALA A 136 3.67 6.05 18.97
CA ALA A 136 3.59 7.19 19.86
C ALA A 136 4.65 8.26 19.53
N GLY A 137 4.44 9.50 19.97
CA GLY A 137 5.32 10.62 19.65
C GLY A 137 5.50 10.75 18.13
N SER A 138 6.74 10.95 17.68
CA SER A 138 7.09 11.07 16.26
C SER A 138 6.97 9.76 15.44
N ALA A 139 6.64 8.63 16.09
CA ALA A 139 6.33 7.38 15.40
C ALA A 139 4.80 7.16 15.20
N THR A 140 3.99 8.14 15.57
CA THR A 140 2.54 8.07 15.40
C THR A 140 2.15 8.22 13.95
N ARG A 141 1.30 7.28 13.46
CA ARG A 141 0.68 7.32 12.12
C ARG A 141 -0.75 6.81 12.19
N GLN A 142 -1.54 7.19 11.21
CA GLN A 142 -2.87 6.62 10.97
C GLN A 142 -2.75 5.51 9.93
N ILE A 143 -3.42 4.39 10.18
CA ILE A 143 -3.54 3.28 9.23
C ILE A 143 -5.03 3.06 8.97
N ASN A 144 -5.43 3.06 7.72
CA ASN A 144 -6.77 2.72 7.27
C ASN A 144 -6.72 1.34 6.62
N HIS A 145 -7.34 0.36 7.25
CA HIS A 145 -7.35 -1.03 6.82
C HIS A 145 -8.47 -1.24 5.79
N ILE A 146 -8.12 -1.56 4.55
CA ILE A 146 -9.06 -1.75 3.43
C ILE A 146 -9.30 -3.24 3.19
N ILE A 147 -8.24 -4.02 2.92
CA ILE A 147 -8.29 -5.47 2.78
C ILE A 147 -7.33 -6.05 3.81
N THR A 148 -7.89 -6.56 4.91
CA THR A 148 -7.12 -7.11 6.05
C THR A 148 -6.84 -8.60 5.86
N PRO A 149 -5.97 -9.20 6.68
CA PRO A 149 -5.80 -10.66 6.70
C PRO A 149 -7.09 -11.45 6.89
N GLU A 150 -8.07 -10.92 7.64
CA GLU A 150 -9.37 -11.55 7.91
C GLU A 150 -10.38 -11.38 6.78
N PHE A 151 -10.15 -10.42 5.87
CA PHE A 151 -10.99 -10.29 4.69
C PHE A 151 -10.81 -11.50 3.77
N GLY A 152 -11.87 -12.04 3.23
CA GLY A 152 -11.84 -13.26 2.42
C GLY A 152 -11.22 -13.07 1.03
N ALA A 153 -10.05 -12.43 0.93
CA ALA A 153 -9.23 -12.36 -0.27
C ALA A 153 -8.29 -13.58 -0.38
N ASP A 154 -7.68 -13.79 -1.54
CA ASP A 154 -6.75 -14.91 -1.75
C ASP A 154 -5.34 -14.58 -1.22
N ARG A 155 -4.69 -13.54 -1.75
CA ARG A 155 -3.32 -13.12 -1.42
C ARG A 155 -3.21 -11.65 -1.04
N LEU A 156 -4.10 -10.81 -1.60
CA LEU A 156 -3.99 -9.37 -1.49
C LEU A 156 -4.34 -8.87 -0.09
N GLU A 157 -3.51 -7.96 0.40
CA GLU A 157 -3.78 -7.08 1.53
C GLU A 157 -3.55 -5.64 1.09
N VAL A 158 -4.41 -4.72 1.54
CA VAL A 158 -4.35 -3.32 1.13
C VAL A 158 -4.62 -2.43 2.33
N VAL A 159 -3.71 -1.50 2.57
CA VAL A 159 -3.85 -0.47 3.61
C VAL A 159 -3.38 0.87 3.08
N GLU A 160 -3.94 1.95 3.59
CA GLU A 160 -3.38 3.28 3.40
C GLU A 160 -2.87 3.84 4.72
N VAL A 161 -1.74 4.53 4.67
CA VAL A 161 -1.07 5.07 5.85
C VAL A 161 -0.86 6.57 5.68
N PHE A 162 -1.19 7.30 6.74
CA PHE A 162 -0.95 8.74 6.85
C PHE A 162 0.08 9.00 7.93
N THR A 163 1.16 9.65 7.56
CA THR A 163 2.27 10.01 8.43
C THR A 163 2.29 11.52 8.62
N PRO A 164 2.02 12.04 9.82
CA PRO A 164 2.07 13.47 10.07
C PRO A 164 3.43 14.08 9.72
N ALA A 165 3.45 15.33 9.30
CA ALA A 165 4.67 16.07 8.99
C ALA A 165 5.71 15.96 10.10
N GLY A 166 6.93 15.52 9.77
CA GLY A 166 8.03 15.27 10.71
C GLY A 166 7.98 13.93 11.43
N ASN A 167 6.95 13.12 11.23
CA ASN A 167 6.84 11.80 11.85
C ASN A 167 7.41 10.69 10.97
N TRP A 168 7.58 9.53 11.59
CA TRP A 168 8.00 8.28 10.97
C TRP A 168 6.84 7.26 10.94
N SER A 169 6.81 6.45 9.91
CA SER A 169 5.96 5.28 9.79
C SER A 169 6.78 4.07 9.34
N SER A 170 6.18 2.87 9.35
CA SER A 170 6.96 1.62 9.28
C SER A 170 8.13 1.64 10.30
N TRP A 171 7.85 2.24 11.47
CA TRP A 171 8.81 2.42 12.56
C TRP A 171 8.31 1.70 13.82
N PRO A 172 9.19 0.96 14.57
CA PRO A 172 10.57 0.65 14.20
C PRO A 172 10.64 -0.04 12.84
N PRO A 173 11.81 0.02 12.16
CA PRO A 173 11.98 -0.65 10.87
C PRO A 173 11.63 -2.13 10.98
N HIS A 174 10.87 -2.62 10.03
CA HIS A 174 10.48 -4.03 9.96
C HIS A 174 10.70 -4.59 8.56
N LYS A 175 10.72 -5.91 8.46
CA LYS A 175 10.84 -6.66 7.21
C LYS A 175 9.87 -7.84 7.20
N HIS A 176 9.56 -8.34 6.01
CA HIS A 176 8.73 -9.51 5.77
C HIS A 176 9.24 -10.24 4.52
N ASP A 177 10.47 -10.72 4.60
CA ASP A 177 11.21 -11.36 3.50
C ASP A 177 11.68 -12.80 3.82
N THR A 178 11.24 -13.32 4.98
CA THR A 178 11.61 -14.65 5.46
C THR A 178 10.35 -15.43 5.83
N ASP A 179 10.27 -16.71 5.46
CA ASP A 179 9.17 -17.59 5.91
C ASP A 179 9.55 -18.20 7.27
N ASP A 180 9.23 -17.49 8.34
CA ASP A 180 9.48 -17.86 9.74
C ASP A 180 8.22 -17.72 10.59
N MET A 181 7.15 -18.38 10.19
CA MET A 181 5.88 -18.32 10.93
C MET A 181 5.99 -18.86 12.35
N PRO A 182 5.37 -18.25 13.36
CA PRO A 182 4.45 -17.09 13.28
C PRO A 182 5.13 -15.71 13.39
N ASN A 183 6.44 -15.63 13.28
CA ASN A 183 7.19 -14.39 13.52
C ASN A 183 7.22 -13.47 12.28
N GLU A 184 7.33 -14.07 11.09
CA GLU A 184 7.47 -13.33 9.83
C GLU A 184 6.92 -14.14 8.65
N ALA A 185 6.22 -13.48 7.73
CA ALA A 185 5.81 -14.03 6.45
C ALA A 185 6.55 -13.34 5.30
N ILE A 186 6.65 -14.03 4.15
CA ILE A 186 7.13 -13.39 2.91
C ILE A 186 5.96 -12.68 2.25
N LEU A 187 6.08 -11.35 2.10
CA LEU A 187 5.12 -10.51 1.42
C LEU A 187 5.84 -9.61 0.41
N GLU A 188 5.38 -9.62 -0.82
CA GLU A 188 5.71 -8.62 -1.83
C GLU A 188 4.94 -7.35 -1.52
N GLU A 189 5.57 -6.19 -1.55
CA GLU A 189 4.94 -4.94 -1.13
C GLU A 189 5.36 -3.75 -1.99
N ILE A 190 4.40 -2.86 -2.25
CA ILE A 190 4.66 -1.54 -2.82
C ILE A 190 4.24 -0.43 -1.86
N TYR A 191 4.88 0.71 -2.00
CA TYR A 191 4.49 2.01 -1.45
C TYR A 191 4.18 2.95 -2.59
N HIS A 192 2.92 3.40 -2.72
CA HIS A 192 2.54 4.48 -3.63
C HIS A 192 2.28 5.75 -2.85
N TYR A 193 3.07 6.80 -3.09
CA TYR A 193 3.10 8.02 -2.28
C TYR A 193 2.19 9.11 -2.81
N ARG A 194 1.58 9.87 -1.88
CA ARG A 194 0.92 11.14 -2.16
C ARG A 194 1.33 12.19 -1.13
N PHE A 195 1.41 13.42 -1.58
CA PHE A 195 1.64 14.61 -0.77
C PHE A 195 0.60 15.67 -1.08
N ARG A 196 0.33 16.59 -0.14
CA ARG A 196 -0.65 17.66 -0.38
C ARG A 196 -0.13 18.69 -1.35
N ARG A 197 1.19 18.92 -1.37
CA ARG A 197 1.86 19.90 -2.20
C ARG A 197 2.77 19.23 -3.22
N PRO A 198 2.80 19.72 -4.46
CA PRO A 198 3.63 19.09 -5.51
C PRO A 198 5.13 19.09 -5.20
N GLU A 199 5.62 20.10 -4.45
CA GLU A 199 7.02 20.21 -4.05
C GLU A 199 7.40 19.36 -2.83
N ALA A 200 6.41 18.86 -2.09
CA ALA A 200 6.65 18.08 -0.89
C ALA A 200 7.26 16.70 -1.22
N TRP A 201 7.90 16.13 -0.23
CA TRP A 201 8.58 14.84 -0.34
C TRP A 201 8.73 14.17 1.02
N GLY A 202 9.02 12.88 0.99
CA GLY A 202 9.37 12.10 2.18
C GLY A 202 10.66 11.34 1.95
N ILE A 203 11.17 10.67 2.99
CA ILE A 203 12.31 9.77 2.88
C ILE A 203 11.83 8.34 3.04
N GLN A 204 12.08 7.50 2.04
CA GLN A 204 12.01 6.04 2.15
C GLN A 204 13.43 5.51 2.24
N ARG A 205 13.72 4.69 3.24
CA ARG A 205 14.96 3.90 3.32
C ARG A 205 14.62 2.42 3.13
N LEU A 206 15.47 1.71 2.43
CA LEU A 206 15.43 0.25 2.29
C LEU A 206 16.82 -0.29 2.56
N TYR A 207 16.98 -1.12 3.61
CA TYR A 207 18.27 -1.65 3.98
C TYR A 207 18.19 -3.08 4.50
N ARG A 208 19.29 -3.81 4.35
CA ARG A 208 19.45 -5.16 4.89
C ARG A 208 20.32 -5.15 6.14
N GLY A 209 20.01 -6.03 7.09
CA GLY A 209 20.79 -6.14 8.32
C GLY A 209 22.25 -6.58 8.11
N ASP A 210 22.58 -7.22 6.99
CA ASP A 210 23.94 -7.62 6.62
C ASP A 210 24.74 -6.49 5.92
N GLY A 211 24.12 -5.32 5.72
CA GLY A 211 24.75 -4.18 5.05
C GLY A 211 24.92 -4.31 3.53
N SER A 212 24.43 -5.38 2.91
CA SER A 212 24.54 -5.60 1.46
C SER A 212 23.69 -4.63 0.63
N ARG A 213 22.70 -3.99 1.25
CA ARG A 213 21.88 -2.89 0.70
C ARG A 213 21.65 -1.84 1.78
N ASP A 214 21.81 -0.58 1.42
CA ASP A 214 21.36 0.58 2.19
C ASP A 214 21.08 1.71 1.21
N ALA A 215 19.80 1.89 0.87
CA ALA A 215 19.35 2.89 -0.09
C ALA A 215 18.33 3.82 0.56
N SER A 216 18.38 5.09 0.19
CA SER A 216 17.42 6.10 0.65
C SER A 216 17.02 7.00 -0.51
N TRP A 217 15.73 7.31 -0.59
CA TRP A 217 15.17 8.15 -1.64
C TRP A 217 14.35 9.29 -1.05
N ALA A 218 14.49 10.47 -1.64
CA ALA A 218 13.49 11.52 -1.51
C ALA A 218 12.32 11.16 -2.44
N VAL A 219 11.29 10.50 -1.90
CA VAL A 219 10.09 10.09 -2.66
C VAL A 219 9.12 11.25 -2.79
N ARG A 220 8.42 11.34 -3.93
CA ARG A 220 7.53 12.43 -4.30
C ARG A 220 6.13 11.95 -4.64
N ASP A 221 5.23 12.91 -4.85
CA ASP A 221 3.84 12.63 -5.23
C ASP A 221 3.75 11.74 -6.48
N GLY A 222 2.94 10.69 -6.40
CA GLY A 222 2.72 9.73 -7.48
C GLY A 222 3.79 8.64 -7.64
N GLU A 223 4.93 8.73 -6.97
CA GLU A 223 5.99 7.72 -7.09
C GLU A 223 5.62 6.40 -6.38
N ILE A 224 6.26 5.31 -6.80
CA ILE A 224 6.22 4.01 -6.15
C ILE A 224 7.63 3.64 -5.69
N VAL A 225 7.74 3.01 -4.51
CA VAL A 225 8.89 2.20 -4.12
C VAL A 225 8.46 0.75 -4.01
N ILE A 226 9.25 -0.13 -4.64
CA ILE A 226 9.13 -1.58 -4.60
C ILE A 226 9.93 -2.08 -3.39
N VAL A 227 9.27 -2.76 -2.47
CA VAL A 227 9.93 -3.40 -1.32
C VAL A 227 10.14 -4.86 -1.65
N THR A 228 11.37 -5.20 -2.01
CA THR A 228 11.75 -6.57 -2.38
C THR A 228 12.20 -7.39 -1.19
N ASP A 229 12.84 -6.76 -0.21
CA ASP A 229 13.39 -7.35 0.99
C ASP A 229 13.92 -6.27 1.94
N GLY A 230 14.24 -6.65 3.17
CA GLY A 230 14.89 -5.78 4.15
C GLY A 230 13.94 -4.81 4.85
N TYR A 231 14.53 -4.03 5.72
CA TYR A 231 13.83 -3.04 6.54
C TYR A 231 13.53 -1.77 5.72
N HIS A 232 12.31 -1.24 5.84
CA HIS A 232 11.81 -0.21 4.93
C HIS A 232 11.04 0.95 5.60
N PRO A 233 11.65 1.66 6.56
CA PRO A 233 11.00 2.80 7.23
C PRO A 233 10.80 3.99 6.30
N PHE A 234 9.72 4.76 6.57
CA PHE A 234 9.40 6.00 5.88
C PHE A 234 9.33 7.17 6.86
N ALA A 235 9.74 8.36 6.41
CA ALA A 235 9.59 9.62 7.15
C ALA A 235 8.94 10.69 6.28
N ALA A 236 7.91 11.36 6.80
CA ALA A 236 7.39 12.58 6.22
C ALA A 236 8.28 13.76 6.60
N THR A 237 8.62 14.63 5.64
CA THR A 237 9.40 15.82 5.94
C THR A 237 8.57 16.86 6.71
N PRO A 238 9.20 17.72 7.55
CA PRO A 238 8.49 18.81 8.17
C PRO A 238 7.82 19.72 7.14
N GLY A 239 6.56 20.08 7.41
CA GLY A 239 5.81 21.03 6.59
C GLY A 239 4.72 20.42 5.72
N ASP A 240 4.77 19.11 5.42
CA ASP A 240 3.67 18.42 4.75
C ASP A 240 3.51 16.98 5.27
N ASP A 241 2.27 16.50 5.33
CA ASP A 241 1.98 15.14 5.72
C ASP A 241 2.29 14.18 4.56
N GLY A 242 2.80 12.99 4.89
CA GLY A 242 3.01 11.92 3.92
C GLY A 242 1.86 10.92 3.93
N TYR A 243 1.43 10.51 2.74
CA TYR A 243 0.53 9.40 2.51
C TYR A 243 1.22 8.34 1.69
N TYR A 244 0.91 7.09 1.97
CA TYR A 244 1.15 6.00 1.03
C TYR A 244 0.05 4.96 1.08
N LEU A 245 -0.25 4.38 -0.09
CA LEU A 245 -1.03 3.16 -0.22
C LEU A 245 -0.05 2.00 -0.30
N ASN A 246 -0.22 1.02 0.58
CA ASN A 246 0.43 -0.28 0.47
C ASN A 246 -0.52 -1.28 -0.17
N ALA A 247 0.00 -2.02 -1.13
CA ALA A 247 -0.56 -3.28 -1.59
C ALA A 247 0.47 -4.37 -1.33
N LEU A 248 0.03 -5.46 -0.72
CA LEU A 248 0.86 -6.61 -0.39
C LEU A 248 0.26 -7.88 -0.99
N ALA A 249 1.13 -8.83 -1.32
CA ALA A 249 0.70 -10.17 -1.74
C ALA A 249 1.71 -11.23 -1.30
N GLY A 250 1.21 -12.37 -0.81
CA GLY A 250 2.05 -13.48 -0.38
C GLY A 250 1.33 -14.81 -0.34
N ASP A 251 2.06 -15.87 0.03
CA ASP A 251 1.46 -17.18 0.26
C ASP A 251 0.70 -17.25 1.58
N ARG A 252 0.96 -16.32 2.48
CA ARG A 252 0.29 -16.22 3.79
C ARG A 252 -0.57 -14.96 3.83
N ARG A 253 -1.72 -15.08 4.51
CA ARG A 253 -2.62 -13.96 4.81
C ARG A 253 -2.33 -13.48 6.22
N THR A 254 -1.33 -12.63 6.36
CA THR A 254 -0.87 -12.06 7.63
C THR A 254 0.06 -10.89 7.37
N MET A 255 0.08 -9.93 8.29
CA MET A 255 1.05 -8.84 8.31
C MET A 255 2.19 -9.09 9.33
N ASP A 256 2.47 -10.37 9.64
CA ASP A 256 3.56 -10.72 10.55
C ASP A 256 4.90 -10.33 9.95
N CYS A 257 5.68 -9.60 10.73
CA CYS A 257 6.94 -8.99 10.31
C CYS A 257 7.96 -9.02 11.45
N SER A 258 9.23 -9.13 11.09
CA SER A 258 10.35 -9.03 12.04
C SER A 258 10.86 -7.59 12.11
N TYR A 259 11.09 -7.10 13.32
CA TYR A 259 11.66 -5.77 13.55
C TYR A 259 13.18 -5.80 13.54
N ASP A 260 13.78 -4.67 13.17
CA ASP A 260 15.23 -4.47 13.33
C ASP A 260 15.62 -4.63 14.80
N PRO A 261 16.45 -5.64 15.17
CA PRO A 261 16.76 -5.95 16.55
C PRO A 261 17.49 -4.79 17.28
N ASP A 262 18.19 -3.94 16.55
CA ASP A 262 18.87 -2.78 17.13
C ASP A 262 17.90 -1.65 17.51
N LEU A 263 16.67 -1.67 16.94
CA LEU A 263 15.68 -0.60 17.10
C LEU A 263 14.34 -1.08 17.69
N ASP A 264 14.12 -2.37 17.90
CA ASP A 264 12.86 -2.90 18.42
C ASP A 264 12.53 -2.39 19.83
N TRP A 265 13.53 -2.04 20.62
CA TRP A 265 13.38 -1.43 21.95
C TRP A 265 12.49 -0.17 21.93
N VAL A 266 12.41 0.54 20.80
CA VAL A 266 11.58 1.75 20.64
C VAL A 266 10.12 1.44 20.93
N ARG A 267 9.62 0.24 20.59
CA ARG A 267 8.22 -0.16 20.84
C ARG A 267 7.87 -0.13 22.32
N ALA A 268 8.81 -0.58 23.16
CA ALA A 268 8.61 -0.56 24.60
C ALA A 268 8.50 0.87 25.17
N SER A 269 9.13 1.85 24.52
CA SER A 269 9.07 3.25 24.94
C SER A 269 7.69 3.89 24.72
N TRP A 270 6.88 3.36 23.79
CA TRP A 270 5.55 3.91 23.47
C TRP A 270 4.57 3.84 24.64
N ALA A 271 4.74 2.87 25.54
CA ALA A 271 3.89 2.76 26.74
C ALA A 271 3.97 3.99 27.67
N GLN A 272 5.00 4.83 27.51
CA GLN A 272 5.24 6.04 28.30
C GLN A 272 5.07 7.33 27.49
N MET A 273 4.56 7.23 26.27
CA MET A 273 4.42 8.35 25.34
C MET A 273 2.97 8.45 24.85
N GLU A 274 2.52 9.69 24.66
CA GLU A 274 1.23 9.93 24.01
C GLU A 274 1.36 9.85 22.49
N PRO A 275 0.31 9.38 21.80
CA PRO A 275 0.23 9.52 20.35
C PRO A 275 0.25 11.01 19.93
N ASP A 276 0.71 11.26 18.71
CA ASP A 276 0.64 12.61 18.14
C ASP A 276 -0.83 13.05 18.03
N PRO A 277 -1.24 14.18 18.65
CA PRO A 277 -2.64 14.63 18.67
C PRO A 277 -3.20 15.03 17.30
N ARG A 278 -2.37 15.16 16.28
CA ARG A 278 -2.81 15.41 14.90
C ARG A 278 -3.51 14.19 14.27
N VAL A 279 -3.23 12.98 14.78
CA VAL A 279 -3.85 11.74 14.27
C VAL A 279 -5.21 11.51 14.96
N PRO A 280 -6.27 11.16 14.21
CA PRO A 280 -6.30 10.85 12.78
C PRO A 280 -6.30 12.10 11.88
N LEU A 281 -5.48 12.06 10.81
CA LEU A 281 -5.37 13.12 9.80
C LEU A 281 -6.57 13.15 8.85
N VAL A 282 -7.20 12.00 8.64
CA VAL A 282 -8.38 11.83 7.80
C VAL A 282 -9.44 11.06 8.59
N ARG A 283 -10.68 11.49 8.48
CA ARG A 283 -11.84 10.92 9.17
C ARG A 283 -12.95 10.60 8.16
N ARG A 284 -13.96 9.87 8.63
CA ARG A 284 -15.19 9.61 7.88
C ARG A 284 -15.89 10.91 7.50
#